data_ad910e91b75c88f6018fc330c98c6976
#
_entry.id   ad910e91b75c88f6018fc330c98c6976
#
_cell.length_a   1.000
_cell.length_b   1.000
_cell.length_c   1.000
_cell.angle_alpha   90.00
_cell.angle_beta   90.00
_cell.angle_gamma   90.00
#
_symmetry.space_group_name_H-M   'P 1'
#
loop_
_entity.id
_entity.type
_entity.pdbx_description
1 polymer ?
#
loop_
_entity_poly.entity_id
_entity_poly.type
_entity_poly.pdbx_seq_one_letter_code
_entity_poly.pdbx_strand_id
1 'polypeptide(L)'
;RVADAYGAVLPTARMVYAIHKAPGVLHVGFKGFSPAKGETRDSTRLWLASNADIEKGLSGLGPWDPNRVVTDHKKDVVVGPTQVSRPSKVAIFGGWYPDGDIVQELNVKNHVIEYCDYSQCGRLVKPEVLIGGTLWPMHEVFLHPTYRFLLTGETGALTGQPRYGLKV
;
A
#
# COMPACT_ATOMS: atom_id res chain seq x y z
N ARG A 1 -3.21 -5.78 -13.48
CA ARG A 1 -2.50 -6.88 -14.20
C ARG A 1 -1.54 -7.66 -13.28
N VAL A 2 -0.66 -7.00 -12.50
CA VAL A 2 0.24 -7.74 -11.59
C VAL A 2 -0.58 -8.46 -10.52
N ALA A 3 -1.47 -7.77 -9.83
CA ALA A 3 -2.33 -8.38 -8.82
C ALA A 3 -3.17 -9.54 -9.41
N ASP A 4 -3.78 -9.34 -10.58
CA ASP A 4 -4.57 -10.38 -11.26
C ASP A 4 -3.72 -11.62 -11.58
N ALA A 5 -2.46 -11.43 -12.04
CA ALA A 5 -1.55 -12.54 -12.35
C ALA A 5 -1.20 -13.39 -11.11
N TYR A 6 -1.27 -12.79 -9.92
CA TYR A 6 -1.04 -13.49 -8.65
C TYR A 6 -2.34 -13.87 -7.92
N GLY A 7 -3.50 -13.71 -8.57
CA GLY A 7 -4.80 -13.96 -7.91
C GLY A 7 -4.97 -13.12 -6.64
N ALA A 8 -4.47 -11.88 -6.65
CA ALA A 8 -4.43 -11.01 -5.49
C ALA A 8 -5.12 -9.67 -5.78
N VAL A 9 -5.27 -8.85 -4.76
CA VAL A 9 -5.86 -7.50 -4.85
C VAL A 9 -4.96 -6.47 -4.18
N LEU A 10 -5.14 -5.19 -4.51
CA LEU A 10 -4.50 -4.11 -3.78
C LEU A 10 -5.19 -3.88 -2.43
N PRO A 11 -4.47 -3.52 -1.38
CA PRO A 11 -5.05 -3.25 -0.07
C PRO A 11 -5.82 -1.92 -0.07
N THR A 12 -6.68 -1.75 0.91
CA THR A 12 -7.19 -0.43 1.31
C THR A 12 -6.24 0.22 2.32
N ALA A 13 -6.40 1.53 2.57
CA ALA A 13 -5.65 2.22 3.61
C ALA A 13 -5.84 1.58 5.00
N ARG A 14 -7.07 1.14 5.31
CA ARG A 14 -7.37 0.44 6.56
C ARG A 14 -6.64 -0.89 6.70
N MET A 15 -6.51 -1.65 5.61
CA MET A 15 -5.73 -2.90 5.61
C MET A 15 -4.24 -2.63 5.82
N VAL A 16 -3.68 -1.62 5.17
CA VAL A 16 -2.28 -1.22 5.37
C VAL A 16 -2.04 -0.82 6.83
N TYR A 17 -2.95 -0.03 7.41
CA TYR A 17 -2.86 0.32 8.82
C TYR A 17 -2.97 -0.90 9.75
N ALA A 18 -3.89 -1.84 9.46
CA ALA A 18 -4.03 -3.07 10.23
C ALA A 18 -2.76 -3.95 10.15
N ILE A 19 -2.12 -4.01 8.98
CA ILE A 19 -0.83 -4.71 8.81
C ILE A 19 0.24 -4.02 9.66
N HIS A 20 0.34 -2.68 9.62
CA HIS A 20 1.29 -1.93 10.45
C HIS A 20 1.11 -2.22 11.96
N LYS A 21 -0.12 -2.40 12.43
CA LYS A 21 -0.43 -2.68 13.84
C LYS A 21 -0.41 -4.17 14.21
N ALA A 22 -0.25 -5.07 13.24
CA ALA A 22 -0.36 -6.50 13.51
C ALA A 22 0.85 -7.02 14.31
N PRO A 23 0.63 -7.90 15.31
CA PRO A 23 1.74 -8.50 16.06
C PRO A 23 2.63 -9.35 15.14
N GLY A 24 3.92 -9.32 15.36
CA GLY A 24 4.91 -10.11 14.62
C GLY A 24 5.31 -9.55 13.24
N VAL A 25 4.76 -8.43 12.85
CA VAL A 25 5.21 -7.68 11.67
C VAL A 25 6.57 -7.02 11.95
N LEU A 26 7.46 -7.04 10.97
CA LEU A 26 8.76 -6.39 11.05
C LEU A 26 8.65 -4.93 10.55
N HIS A 27 9.13 -4.02 11.37
CA HIS A 27 9.13 -2.59 11.05
C HIS A 27 10.51 -2.15 10.56
N VAL A 28 10.58 -1.76 9.30
CA VAL A 28 11.73 -1.04 8.73
C VAL A 28 11.28 0.38 8.48
N GLY A 29 11.65 1.31 9.36
CA GLY A 29 11.18 2.68 9.29
C GLY A 29 11.51 3.34 7.95
N PHE A 30 10.62 4.20 7.50
CA PHE A 30 10.79 4.96 6.27
C PHE A 30 11.96 5.93 6.37
N LYS A 31 12.76 5.99 5.30
CA LYS A 31 13.77 7.02 5.13
C LYS A 31 13.52 7.82 3.85
N GLY A 32 13.40 9.13 4.02
CA GLY A 32 13.27 10.07 2.91
C GLY A 32 14.62 10.38 2.27
N PHE A 33 14.65 10.47 0.94
CA PHE A 33 15.81 10.89 0.16
C PHE A 33 15.45 12.12 -0.67
N SER A 34 16.33 13.11 -0.65
CA SER A 34 16.14 14.33 -1.43
C SER A 34 16.76 14.17 -2.83
N PRO A 35 16.04 14.59 -3.89
CA PRO A 35 16.63 14.69 -5.22
C PRO A 35 17.78 15.68 -5.23
N ALA A 36 18.81 15.40 -6.02
CA ALA A 36 19.84 16.38 -6.34
C ALA A 36 19.28 17.49 -7.25
N LYS A 37 20.04 18.57 -7.45
CA LYS A 37 19.61 19.65 -8.35
C LYS A 37 19.38 19.09 -9.77
N GLY A 38 18.18 19.28 -10.29
CA GLY A 38 17.79 18.78 -11.62
C GLY A 38 17.36 17.31 -11.68
N GLU A 39 17.37 16.61 -10.55
CA GLU A 39 16.93 15.23 -10.44
C GLU A 39 15.44 15.17 -10.05
N THR A 40 14.74 14.16 -10.55
CA THR A 40 13.35 13.86 -10.18
C THR A 40 13.27 12.74 -9.12
N ARG A 41 12.12 12.62 -8.42
CA ARG A 41 11.93 11.63 -7.36
C ARG A 41 11.86 10.18 -7.85
N ASP A 42 11.72 9.96 -9.14
CA ASP A 42 11.70 8.66 -9.82
C ASP A 42 13.08 8.24 -10.36
N SER A 43 14.15 8.99 -10.04
CA SER A 43 15.49 8.68 -10.52
C SER A 43 16.01 7.34 -10.00
N THR A 44 16.78 6.64 -10.83
CA THR A 44 17.42 5.37 -10.48
C THR A 44 18.28 5.48 -9.21
N ARG A 45 18.98 6.61 -9.03
CA ARG A 45 19.79 6.85 -7.83
C ARG A 45 18.96 6.77 -6.55
N LEU A 46 17.78 7.40 -6.54
CA LEU A 46 16.89 7.40 -5.37
C LEU A 46 16.30 6.01 -5.11
N TRP A 47 15.95 5.27 -6.16
CA TRP A 47 15.50 3.89 -6.04
C TRP A 47 16.60 2.99 -5.42
N LEU A 48 17.82 3.07 -5.91
CA LEU A 48 18.95 2.30 -5.38
C LEU A 48 19.27 2.69 -3.94
N ALA A 49 19.29 3.98 -3.60
CA ALA A 49 19.52 4.44 -2.25
C ALA A 49 18.44 3.94 -1.27
N SER A 50 17.17 4.01 -1.68
CA SER A 50 16.06 3.50 -0.89
C SER A 50 16.13 1.98 -0.67
N ASN A 51 16.47 1.21 -1.71
CA ASN A 51 16.62 -0.24 -1.60
C ASN A 51 17.78 -0.62 -0.67
N ALA A 52 18.92 0.01 -0.81
CA ALA A 52 20.08 -0.24 0.07
C ALA A 52 19.77 0.05 1.54
N ASP A 53 18.98 1.10 1.82
CA ASP A 53 18.56 1.43 3.17
C ASP A 53 17.59 0.37 3.75
N ILE A 54 16.65 -0.11 2.93
CA ILE A 54 15.73 -1.18 3.32
C ILE A 54 16.50 -2.48 3.60
N GLU A 55 17.42 -2.87 2.73
CA GLU A 55 18.26 -4.07 2.90
C GLU A 55 19.08 -3.98 4.19
N LYS A 56 19.64 -2.80 4.49
CA LYS A 56 20.32 -2.54 5.75
C LYS A 56 19.39 -2.70 6.95
N GLY A 57 18.18 -2.16 6.87
CA GLY A 57 17.15 -2.33 7.92
C GLY A 57 16.79 -3.79 8.13
N LEU A 58 16.57 -4.55 7.05
CA LEU A 58 16.24 -5.96 7.09
C LEU A 58 17.37 -6.80 7.69
N SER A 59 18.63 -6.53 7.35
CA SER A 59 19.78 -7.26 7.90
C SER A 59 19.90 -7.11 9.43
N GLY A 60 19.43 -6.00 9.98
CA GLY A 60 19.35 -5.76 11.41
C GLY A 60 18.26 -6.54 12.15
N LEU A 61 17.29 -7.12 11.43
CA LEU A 61 16.14 -7.85 11.97
C LEU A 61 16.36 -9.37 12.07
N GLY A 62 17.54 -9.85 11.72
CA GLY A 62 17.90 -11.27 11.77
C GLY A 62 17.73 -11.96 10.40
N PRO A 63 17.81 -13.31 10.36
CA PRO A 63 17.72 -14.07 9.13
C PRO A 63 16.39 -13.82 8.40
N TRP A 64 16.45 -13.79 7.06
CA TRP A 64 15.26 -13.69 6.22
C TRP A 64 14.29 -14.87 6.51
N ASP A 65 13.03 -14.51 6.77
CA ASP A 65 11.92 -15.46 6.89
C ASP A 65 10.80 -15.05 5.93
N PRO A 66 10.48 -15.86 4.92
CA PRO A 66 9.44 -15.55 3.94
C PRO A 66 8.02 -15.52 4.53
N ASN A 67 7.84 -16.02 5.76
CA ASN A 67 6.55 -15.99 6.46
C ASN A 67 6.35 -14.70 7.27
N ARG A 68 7.34 -13.83 7.35
CA ARG A 68 7.24 -12.56 8.08
C ARG A 68 6.93 -11.41 7.13
N VAL A 69 5.95 -10.62 7.51
CA VAL A 69 5.58 -9.40 6.79
C VAL A 69 6.49 -8.25 7.24
N VAL A 70 7.01 -7.51 6.26
CA VAL A 70 7.78 -6.28 6.50
C VAL A 70 6.93 -5.08 6.09
N THR A 71 6.97 -4.02 6.88
CA THR A 71 6.20 -2.80 6.63
C THR A 71 7.00 -1.53 6.94
N ASP A 72 6.36 -0.39 6.77
CA ASP A 72 6.79 0.98 7.10
C ASP A 72 7.79 1.62 6.13
N HIS A 73 8.63 0.84 5.47
CA HIS A 73 9.72 1.32 4.62
C HIS A 73 9.26 2.07 3.35
N LYS A 74 8.01 1.92 2.95
CA LYS A 74 7.42 2.59 1.78
C LYS A 74 5.95 2.93 2.00
N LYS A 75 5.43 3.83 1.18
CA LYS A 75 4.00 4.13 1.07
C LYS A 75 3.35 3.13 0.14
N ASP A 76 2.24 2.55 0.55
CA ASP A 76 1.49 1.60 -0.25
C ASP A 76 0.56 2.31 -1.26
N VAL A 77 0.50 1.78 -2.48
CA VAL A 77 -0.58 2.10 -3.42
C VAL A 77 -1.82 1.36 -2.95
N VAL A 78 -2.89 2.09 -2.69
CA VAL A 78 -4.12 1.56 -2.09
C VAL A 78 -5.35 1.83 -2.95
N VAL A 79 -6.44 1.15 -2.62
CA VAL A 79 -7.76 1.36 -3.24
C VAL A 79 -8.78 1.77 -2.18
N GLY A 80 -9.79 2.50 -2.60
CA GLY A 80 -10.88 2.90 -1.71
C GLY A 80 -12.01 3.58 -2.47
N PRO A 81 -13.19 3.71 -1.86
CA PRO A 81 -14.35 4.37 -2.46
C PRO A 81 -14.06 5.79 -2.97
N THR A 82 -13.31 6.58 -2.21
CA THR A 82 -12.92 7.93 -2.62
C THR A 82 -12.03 7.93 -3.85
N GLN A 83 -11.15 6.93 -3.99
CA GLN A 83 -10.28 6.80 -5.16
C GLN A 83 -11.09 6.38 -6.40
N VAL A 84 -12.05 5.45 -6.28
CA VAL A 84 -12.92 5.03 -7.40
C VAL A 84 -13.66 6.21 -8.03
N SER A 85 -14.06 7.20 -7.23
CA SER A 85 -14.65 8.45 -7.75
C SER A 85 -13.66 9.37 -8.48
N ARG A 86 -12.37 9.03 -8.52
CA ARG A 86 -11.28 9.80 -9.12
C ARG A 86 -10.37 8.90 -9.96
N PRO A 87 -10.86 8.35 -11.07
CA PRO A 87 -10.16 7.31 -11.84
C PRO A 87 -8.84 7.76 -12.46
N SER A 88 -8.60 9.07 -12.59
CA SER A 88 -7.33 9.63 -13.06
C SER A 88 -6.28 9.82 -11.93
N LYS A 89 -6.59 9.42 -10.71
CA LYS A 89 -5.71 9.61 -9.54
C LYS A 89 -5.27 8.28 -8.95
N VAL A 90 -4.05 8.24 -8.41
CA VAL A 90 -3.58 7.15 -7.56
C VAL A 90 -3.85 7.49 -6.10
N ALA A 91 -4.29 6.51 -5.32
CA ALA A 91 -4.38 6.62 -3.87
C ALA A 91 -3.13 6.04 -3.23
N ILE A 92 -2.52 6.79 -2.32
CA ILE A 92 -1.29 6.44 -1.62
C ILE A 92 -1.52 6.62 -0.12
N PHE A 93 -1.05 5.65 0.67
CA PHE A 93 -1.18 5.67 2.13
C PHE A 93 -0.02 4.95 2.81
N GLY A 94 0.36 5.41 4.03
CA GLY A 94 1.27 4.70 4.90
C GLY A 94 2.71 5.14 4.76
N GLY A 95 3.62 4.21 4.99
CA GLY A 95 4.98 4.50 5.37
C GLY A 95 5.03 5.15 6.76
N TRP A 96 5.92 4.69 7.62
CA TRP A 96 6.06 5.26 8.96
C TRP A 96 7.53 5.51 9.26
N TYR A 97 7.79 6.66 9.85
CA TYR A 97 9.12 6.96 10.38
C TYR A 97 9.44 6.09 11.60
N PRO A 98 10.73 5.95 11.98
CA PRO A 98 11.11 5.18 13.16
C PRO A 98 10.50 5.66 14.48
N ASP A 99 10.09 6.93 14.56
CA ASP A 99 9.39 7.52 15.70
C ASP A 99 7.89 7.19 15.76
N GLY A 100 7.36 6.54 14.70
CA GLY A 100 5.97 6.13 14.59
C GLY A 100 5.06 7.11 13.84
N ASP A 101 5.58 8.24 13.43
CA ASP A 101 4.81 9.20 12.62
C ASP A 101 4.57 8.67 11.21
N ILE A 102 3.36 8.89 10.70
CA ILE A 102 3.00 8.47 9.34
C ILE A 102 3.61 9.42 8.30
N VAL A 103 4.19 8.84 7.26
CA VAL A 103 4.76 9.61 6.14
C VAL A 103 3.69 10.19 5.24
N GLN A 104 2.62 9.41 4.98
CA GLN A 104 1.56 9.80 4.06
C GLN A 104 0.19 9.36 4.57
N GLU A 105 -0.61 10.33 4.99
CA GLU A 105 -2.05 10.13 5.17
C GLU A 105 -2.72 9.80 3.83
N LEU A 106 -3.93 9.23 3.88
CA LEU A 106 -4.65 8.84 2.66
C LEU A 106 -4.80 10.01 1.69
N ASN A 107 -4.07 9.95 0.62
CA ASN A 107 -4.05 11.00 -0.41
C ASN A 107 -4.53 10.44 -1.75
N VAL A 108 -5.65 10.98 -2.22
CA VAL A 108 -6.28 10.66 -3.51
C VAL A 108 -6.40 11.90 -4.41
N LYS A 109 -5.71 12.99 -4.09
CA LYS A 109 -5.89 14.28 -4.78
C LYS A 109 -4.69 14.67 -5.64
N ASN A 110 -3.48 14.42 -5.17
CA ASN A 110 -2.30 15.09 -5.67
C ASN A 110 -1.65 14.36 -6.84
N HIS A 111 -1.64 13.04 -6.85
CA HIS A 111 -0.88 12.28 -7.85
C HIS A 111 -1.78 11.72 -8.94
N VAL A 112 -1.35 11.84 -10.18
CA VAL A 112 -1.99 11.19 -11.34
C VAL A 112 -1.65 9.70 -11.34
N ILE A 113 -2.40 8.89 -12.09
CA ILE A 113 -2.24 7.43 -12.08
C ILE A 113 -0.89 6.95 -12.60
N GLU A 114 -0.19 7.78 -13.37
CA GLU A 114 1.15 7.51 -13.90
C GLU A 114 2.27 7.90 -12.91
N TYR A 115 1.92 8.58 -11.80
CA TYR A 115 2.93 9.03 -10.85
C TYR A 115 3.52 7.84 -10.08
N CYS A 116 4.83 7.74 -10.13
CA CYS A 116 5.60 6.76 -9.38
C CYS A 116 6.90 7.40 -8.87
N ASP A 117 7.26 7.14 -7.63
CA ASP A 117 8.54 7.54 -7.07
C ASP A 117 9.15 6.42 -6.19
N TYR A 118 10.39 6.60 -5.79
CA TYR A 118 11.13 5.62 -4.99
C TYR A 118 10.48 5.25 -3.65
N SER A 119 9.59 6.10 -3.14
CA SER A 119 8.95 5.94 -1.84
C SER A 119 7.65 5.15 -1.86
N GLN A 120 7.23 4.67 -3.03
CA GLN A 120 6.00 3.91 -3.22
C GLN A 120 6.27 2.43 -3.40
N CYS A 121 5.30 1.60 -3.02
CA CYS A 121 5.30 0.17 -3.32
C CYS A 121 3.89 -0.33 -3.64
N GLY A 122 3.82 -1.49 -4.30
CA GLY A 122 2.60 -2.25 -4.51
C GLY A 122 2.56 -3.44 -3.56
N ARG A 123 1.74 -3.34 -2.51
CA ARG A 123 1.44 -4.49 -1.65
C ARG A 123 0.29 -5.27 -2.24
N LEU A 124 0.39 -6.59 -2.22
CA LEU A 124 -0.68 -7.49 -2.65
C LEU A 124 -1.25 -8.21 -1.43
N VAL A 125 -2.57 -8.35 -1.39
CA VAL A 125 -3.29 -9.09 -0.36
C VAL A 125 -4.17 -10.18 -1.00
N LYS A 126 -4.49 -11.23 -0.25
CA LYS A 126 -5.39 -12.28 -0.72
C LYS A 126 -6.76 -11.69 -1.07
N PRO A 127 -7.45 -12.24 -2.08
CA PRO A 127 -8.77 -11.76 -2.49
C PRO A 127 -9.90 -12.24 -1.59
N GLU A 128 -9.57 -12.79 -0.43
CA GLU A 128 -10.51 -13.38 0.53
C GLU A 128 -10.24 -12.85 1.93
N VAL A 129 -11.30 -12.78 2.74
CA VAL A 129 -11.24 -12.33 4.13
C VAL A 129 -12.09 -13.22 5.02
N LEU A 130 -11.60 -13.53 6.21
CA LEU A 130 -12.31 -14.32 7.22
C LEU A 130 -13.14 -13.40 8.11
N ILE A 131 -14.47 -13.56 8.08
CA ILE A 131 -15.41 -12.79 8.91
C ILE A 131 -16.28 -13.76 9.70
N GLY A 132 -16.22 -13.73 11.02
CA GLY A 132 -17.02 -14.59 11.87
C GLY A 132 -16.82 -16.09 11.63
N GLY A 133 -15.62 -16.51 11.23
CA GLY A 133 -15.31 -17.90 10.89
C GLY A 133 -15.68 -18.33 9.46
N THR A 134 -16.29 -17.44 8.68
CA THR A 134 -16.64 -17.69 7.27
C THR A 134 -15.69 -16.97 6.34
N LEU A 135 -15.22 -17.65 5.30
CA LEU A 135 -14.36 -17.08 4.26
C LEU A 135 -15.25 -16.39 3.22
N TRP A 136 -15.00 -15.11 3.01
CA TRP A 136 -15.74 -14.24 2.08
C TRP A 136 -14.84 -13.77 0.95
N PRO A 137 -15.30 -13.77 -0.31
CA PRO A 137 -14.63 -13.06 -1.38
C PRO A 137 -14.57 -11.56 -1.05
N MET A 138 -13.40 -10.95 -1.16
CA MET A 138 -13.20 -9.56 -0.74
C MET A 138 -14.06 -8.59 -1.55
N HIS A 139 -14.30 -8.87 -2.84
CA HIS A 139 -15.17 -8.03 -3.68
C HIS A 139 -16.63 -8.01 -3.19
N GLU A 140 -17.13 -9.11 -2.62
CA GLU A 140 -18.47 -9.15 -2.01
C GLU A 140 -18.51 -8.32 -0.73
N VAL A 141 -17.45 -8.41 0.09
CA VAL A 141 -17.32 -7.60 1.31
C VAL A 141 -17.26 -6.11 1.00
N PHE A 142 -16.57 -5.70 -0.06
CA PHE A 142 -16.52 -4.31 -0.49
C PHE A 142 -17.89 -3.73 -0.90
N LEU A 143 -18.78 -4.56 -1.37
CA LEU A 143 -20.15 -4.19 -1.74
C LEU A 143 -21.14 -4.32 -0.58
N HIS A 144 -20.79 -5.11 0.45
CA HIS A 144 -21.71 -5.42 1.55
C HIS A 144 -22.02 -4.17 2.39
N PRO A 145 -23.29 -3.86 2.67
CA PRO A 145 -23.68 -2.62 3.34
C PRO A 145 -23.06 -2.44 4.73
N THR A 146 -22.83 -3.54 5.44
CA THR A 146 -22.25 -3.54 6.80
C THR A 146 -20.75 -3.87 6.77
N TYR A 147 -20.34 -4.94 6.10
CA TYR A 147 -18.98 -5.46 6.22
C TYR A 147 -17.92 -4.62 5.47
N ARG A 148 -18.32 -3.84 4.47
CA ARG A 148 -17.36 -2.96 3.76
C ARG A 148 -16.56 -2.06 4.68
N PHE A 149 -17.15 -1.59 5.77
CA PHE A 149 -16.48 -0.73 6.74
C PHE A 149 -15.33 -1.43 7.48
N LEU A 150 -15.37 -2.76 7.58
CA LEU A 150 -14.28 -3.54 8.17
C LEU A 150 -12.99 -3.39 7.36
N LEU A 151 -13.11 -3.26 6.04
CA LEU A 151 -11.98 -3.24 5.12
C LEU A 151 -11.61 -1.83 4.63
N THR A 152 -12.58 -0.95 4.41
CA THR A 152 -12.30 0.36 3.80
C THR A 152 -12.14 1.49 4.82
N GLY A 153 -12.92 1.48 5.88
CA GLY A 153 -13.03 2.63 6.80
C GLY A 153 -13.69 3.86 6.18
N GLU A 154 -14.13 3.79 4.92
CA GLU A 154 -14.75 4.88 4.15
C GLU A 154 -16.24 4.61 3.94
N THR A 155 -17.03 5.68 3.67
CA THR A 155 -18.51 5.62 3.54
C THR A 155 -18.91 5.18 2.17
N GLY A 156 -18.37 4.85 1.22
CA GLY A 156 -18.79 4.39 -0.10
C GLY A 156 -18.65 2.86 -0.28
N ALA A 157 -19.31 2.32 -1.28
CA ALA A 157 -19.01 0.99 -1.77
C ALA A 157 -17.79 1.04 -2.69
N LEU A 158 -16.93 0.05 -2.59
CA LEU A 158 -15.83 -0.13 -3.52
C LEU A 158 -16.31 -1.03 -4.67
N THR A 159 -16.82 -0.42 -5.73
CA THR A 159 -17.51 -1.10 -6.84
C THR A 159 -16.56 -1.76 -7.85
N GLY A 160 -15.27 -1.66 -7.64
CA GLY A 160 -14.25 -2.30 -8.46
C GLY A 160 -12.86 -1.90 -8.02
N GLN A 161 -11.86 -2.66 -8.44
CA GLN A 161 -10.47 -2.24 -8.26
C GLN A 161 -10.08 -1.30 -9.40
N PRO A 162 -9.51 -0.14 -9.09
CA PRO A 162 -9.00 0.75 -10.11
C PRO A 162 -7.87 0.06 -10.89
N ARG A 163 -7.93 0.17 -12.18
CA ARG A 163 -6.90 -0.37 -13.07
C ARG A 163 -5.84 0.70 -13.31
N TYR A 164 -4.93 0.85 -12.38
CA TYR A 164 -3.81 1.77 -12.54
C TYR A 164 -2.99 1.45 -13.81
N GLY A 165 -2.67 2.49 -14.58
CA GLY A 165 -1.81 2.38 -15.75
C GLY A 165 -2.45 1.78 -17.00
N LEU A 166 -3.77 1.63 -17.07
CA LEU A 166 -4.47 1.29 -18.30
C LEU A 166 -5.12 2.55 -18.88
N LYS A 167 -4.56 3.07 -19.97
CA LYS A 167 -5.38 3.79 -20.94
C LYS A 167 -6.30 2.75 -21.57
N VAL A 168 -7.59 2.85 -21.33
CA VAL A 168 -8.62 2.15 -22.11
C VAL A 168 -8.80 2.89 -23.42
#